data_efee35fb9204405ce3ea52f8f9df0f91
#
_entry.id   efee35fb9204405ce3ea52f8f9df0f91
#
_cell.length_a   1.000
_cell.length_b   1.000
_cell.length_c   1.000
_cell.angle_alpha   90.00
_cell.angle_beta   90.00
_cell.angle_gamma   90.00
#
_symmetry.space_group_name_H-M   'P 1'
#
loop_
_entity.id
_entity.type
_entity.pdbx_description
1 polymer ?
#
loop_
_entity_poly.entity_id
_entity_poly.type
_entity_poly.pdbx_seq_one_letter_code
_entity_poly.pdbx_strand_id
1 'polypeptide(L)'
;MYKQLIQTGRFAPSPSGQLHIGNLSSSLLAWLDARSVGGRLIFRMEDLDPDRSSRESEQSIMHALKALGLDRDEGYPDAGYSQSQRNEKYDEVFDLLLHRDLLYPCLLYTSP
;
A
#
# COMPACT_ATOMS: atom_id res chain seq x y z
N MET A 1 4.63 -11.21 -32.09
CA MET A 1 3.44 -10.74 -31.36
C MET A 1 3.92 -10.11 -30.04
N TYR A 2 3.91 -8.81 -29.92
CA TYR A 2 4.24 -8.15 -28.66
C TYR A 2 3.12 -8.44 -27.66
N LYS A 3 3.46 -9.12 -26.56
CA LYS A 3 2.55 -9.29 -25.43
C LYS A 3 2.29 -7.87 -24.89
N GLN A 4 1.10 -7.37 -25.11
CA GLN A 4 0.71 -6.06 -24.58
C GLN A 4 0.85 -6.13 -23.05
N LEU A 5 1.82 -5.41 -22.49
CA LEU A 5 2.01 -5.35 -21.05
C LEU A 5 0.80 -4.62 -20.48
N ILE A 6 -0.01 -5.32 -19.71
CA ILE A 6 -1.14 -4.70 -19.01
C ILE A 6 -0.56 -3.77 -17.96
N GLN A 7 -0.80 -2.48 -18.14
CA GLN A 7 -0.40 -1.49 -17.14
C GLN A 7 -1.11 -1.77 -15.81
N THR A 8 -0.37 -1.77 -14.73
CA THR A 8 -0.92 -1.99 -13.39
C THR A 8 -0.61 -0.80 -12.51
N GLY A 9 -1.63 -0.07 -12.12
CA GLY A 9 -1.56 1.00 -11.13
C GLY A 9 -1.69 0.46 -9.72
N ARG A 10 -1.26 1.24 -8.75
CA ARG A 10 -1.36 0.90 -7.33
C ARG A 10 -1.81 2.10 -6.51
N PHE A 11 -2.71 1.85 -5.57
CA PHE A 11 -3.01 2.76 -4.48
C PHE A 11 -2.74 2.05 -3.14
N ALA A 12 -1.93 2.67 -2.28
CA ALA A 12 -1.46 2.04 -1.05
C ALA A 12 -1.43 3.05 0.11
N PRO A 13 -2.60 3.39 0.69
CA PRO A 13 -2.68 4.34 1.79
C PRO A 13 -2.27 3.69 3.11
N SER A 14 -1.71 4.52 4.01
CA SER A 14 -1.55 4.17 5.42
C SER A 14 -2.79 4.59 6.19
N PRO A 15 -3.39 3.71 7.01
CA PRO A 15 -4.61 4.01 7.76
C PRO A 15 -4.30 4.77 9.07
N SER A 16 -3.58 5.88 8.95
CA SER A 16 -3.10 6.71 10.07
C SER A 16 -4.00 7.91 10.37
N GLY A 17 -5.22 7.91 9.88
CA GLY A 17 -6.19 8.96 10.04
C GLY A 17 -7.20 8.99 8.89
N GLN A 18 -8.01 10.04 8.84
CA GLN A 18 -8.95 10.23 7.75
C GLN A 18 -8.22 10.62 6.46
N LEU A 19 -8.73 10.13 5.32
CA LEU A 19 -8.26 10.62 4.03
C LEU A 19 -8.58 12.10 3.87
N HIS A 20 -7.58 12.88 3.52
CA HIS A 20 -7.77 14.26 3.11
C HIS A 20 -7.78 14.37 1.58
N ILE A 21 -8.14 15.56 1.07
CA ILE A 21 -8.30 15.80 -0.36
C ILE A 21 -7.04 15.44 -1.18
N GLY A 22 -5.84 15.59 -0.63
CA GLY A 22 -4.59 15.21 -1.29
C GLY A 22 -4.47 13.71 -1.52
N ASN A 23 -4.82 12.90 -0.53
CA ASN A 23 -4.81 11.43 -0.66
C ASN A 23 -5.89 10.96 -1.66
N LEU A 24 -7.08 11.57 -1.59
CA LEU A 24 -8.17 11.27 -2.53
C LEU A 24 -7.81 11.66 -3.96
N SER A 25 -7.16 12.79 -4.17
CA SER A 25 -6.69 13.22 -5.48
C SER A 25 -5.64 12.26 -6.05
N SER A 26 -4.70 11.81 -5.22
CA SER A 26 -3.68 10.84 -5.64
C SER A 26 -4.30 9.49 -6.02
N SER A 27 -5.29 9.01 -5.26
CA SER A 27 -5.99 7.78 -5.60
C SER A 27 -6.81 7.91 -6.87
N LEU A 28 -7.48 9.04 -7.07
CA LEU A 28 -8.22 9.32 -8.30
C LEU A 28 -7.29 9.35 -9.52
N LEU A 29 -6.16 10.02 -9.42
CA LEU A 29 -5.18 10.08 -10.53
C LEU A 29 -4.63 8.70 -10.87
N ALA A 30 -4.27 7.89 -9.88
CA ALA A 30 -3.81 6.52 -10.10
C ALA A 30 -4.89 5.64 -10.75
N TRP A 31 -6.14 5.81 -10.34
CA TRP A 31 -7.28 5.12 -10.91
C TRP A 31 -7.53 5.53 -12.36
N LEU A 32 -7.55 6.84 -12.63
CA LEU A 32 -7.76 7.39 -13.99
C LEU A 32 -6.64 6.94 -14.94
N ASP A 33 -5.39 6.99 -14.50
CA ASP A 33 -4.24 6.56 -15.30
C ASP A 33 -4.38 5.07 -15.69
N ALA A 34 -4.64 4.20 -14.72
CA ALA A 34 -4.85 2.77 -14.98
C ALA A 34 -6.05 2.52 -15.90
N ARG A 35 -7.19 3.15 -15.64
CA ARG A 35 -8.42 2.93 -16.42
C ARG A 35 -8.36 3.53 -17.82
N SER A 36 -7.63 4.61 -18.03
CA SER A 36 -7.49 5.25 -19.35
C SER A 36 -6.86 4.35 -20.42
N VAL A 37 -6.06 3.37 -19.99
CA VAL A 37 -5.38 2.41 -20.87
C VAL A 37 -5.93 0.99 -20.74
N GLY A 38 -7.08 0.81 -20.09
CA GLY A 38 -7.63 -0.53 -19.82
C GLY A 38 -6.76 -1.36 -18.87
N GLY A 39 -5.97 -0.71 -18.04
CA GLY A 39 -5.07 -1.33 -17.08
C GLY A 39 -5.78 -1.79 -15.81
N ARG A 40 -5.01 -2.43 -14.92
CA ARG A 40 -5.47 -2.94 -13.63
C ARG A 40 -5.10 -1.97 -12.51
N LEU A 41 -5.90 -1.96 -11.44
CA LEU A 41 -5.60 -1.25 -10.20
C LEU A 41 -5.53 -2.22 -9.02
N ILE A 42 -4.43 -2.15 -8.27
CA ILE A 42 -4.23 -2.91 -7.03
C ILE A 42 -4.35 -1.97 -5.84
N PHE A 43 -5.10 -2.41 -4.84
CA PHE A 43 -5.24 -1.68 -3.58
C PHE A 43 -4.54 -2.43 -2.44
N ARG A 44 -3.62 -1.78 -1.74
CA ARG A 44 -2.92 -2.33 -0.59
C ARG A 44 -3.07 -1.41 0.62
N MET A 45 -3.35 -2.00 1.78
CA MET A 45 -3.37 -1.28 3.05
C MET A 45 -1.98 -1.30 3.68
N GLU A 46 -1.41 -0.14 3.93
CA GLU A 46 -0.07 -0.02 4.51
C GLU A 46 -0.17 0.26 6.03
N ASP A 47 -0.54 -0.77 6.76
CA ASP A 47 -0.86 -0.79 8.18
C ASP A 47 0.29 -1.36 9.05
N LEU A 48 1.54 -1.16 8.62
CA LEU A 48 2.71 -1.73 9.31
C LEU A 48 2.96 -1.11 10.69
N ASP A 49 2.62 0.17 10.86
CA ASP A 49 2.79 0.90 12.13
C ASP A 49 1.52 0.75 12.98
N PRO A 50 1.52 -0.11 14.02
CA PRO A 50 0.32 -0.38 14.81
C PRO A 50 -0.11 0.82 15.67
N ASP A 51 0.84 1.70 16.03
CA ASP A 51 0.55 2.88 16.87
C ASP A 51 -0.19 3.98 16.08
N ARG A 52 0.02 4.01 14.78
CA ARG A 52 -0.61 4.99 13.87
C ARG A 52 -1.77 4.43 13.09
N SER A 53 -1.89 3.12 12.96
CA SER A 53 -2.92 2.45 12.19
C SER A 53 -4.15 2.19 13.06
N SER A 54 -5.34 2.45 12.51
CA SER A 54 -6.58 2.13 13.19
C SER A 54 -7.59 1.50 12.23
N ARG A 55 -8.40 0.60 12.75
CA ARG A 55 -9.49 -0.05 11.99
C ARG A 55 -10.55 0.96 11.51
N GLU A 56 -10.77 2.00 12.27
CA GLU A 56 -11.66 3.09 11.90
C GLU A 56 -11.15 3.84 10.67
N SER A 57 -9.84 4.11 10.63
CA SER A 57 -9.20 4.74 9.49
C SER A 57 -9.24 3.84 8.24
N GLU A 58 -9.02 2.53 8.38
CA GLU A 58 -9.18 1.57 7.28
C GLU A 58 -10.58 1.60 6.70
N GLN A 59 -11.59 1.56 7.56
CA GLN A 59 -12.99 1.61 7.15
C GLN A 59 -13.34 2.94 6.48
N SER A 60 -12.83 4.05 7.00
CA SER A 60 -13.00 5.38 6.42
C SER A 60 -12.41 5.47 5.01
N ILE A 61 -11.21 4.93 4.81
CA ILE A 61 -10.57 4.84 3.50
C ILE A 61 -11.44 4.04 2.52
N MET A 62 -11.87 2.85 2.93
CA MET A 62 -12.71 1.99 2.09
C MET A 62 -14.04 2.65 1.73
N HIS A 63 -14.65 3.34 2.69
CA HIS A 63 -15.89 4.08 2.47
C HIS A 63 -15.70 5.22 1.47
N ALA A 64 -14.65 6.01 1.61
CA ALA A 64 -14.35 7.13 0.73
C ALA A 64 -14.10 6.67 -0.72
N LEU A 65 -13.30 5.62 -0.92
CA LEU A 65 -13.05 5.06 -2.24
C LEU A 65 -14.33 4.54 -2.90
N LYS A 66 -15.17 3.84 -2.13
CA LYS A 66 -16.46 3.36 -2.61
C LYS A 66 -17.41 4.49 -2.98
N ALA A 67 -17.48 5.54 -2.15
CA ALA A 67 -18.32 6.72 -2.39
C ALA A 67 -17.92 7.47 -3.67
N LEU A 68 -16.63 7.47 -4.00
CA LEU A 68 -16.10 8.07 -5.23
C LEU A 68 -16.17 7.13 -6.45
N GLY A 69 -16.63 5.89 -6.29
CA GLY A 69 -16.70 4.92 -7.37
C GLY A 69 -15.33 4.42 -7.84
N LEU A 70 -14.29 4.56 -7.01
CA LEU A 70 -12.94 4.08 -7.32
C LEU A 70 -12.84 2.59 -7.02
N ASP A 71 -13.20 1.78 -8.00
CA ASP A 71 -13.10 0.33 -7.92
C ASP A 71 -11.65 -0.16 -8.07
N ARG A 72 -11.40 -1.39 -7.67
CA ARG A 72 -10.13 -2.09 -7.83
C ARG A 72 -10.34 -3.45 -8.46
N ASP A 73 -9.30 -3.97 -9.08
CA ASP A 73 -9.32 -5.32 -9.67
C ASP A 73 -8.80 -6.36 -8.65
N GLU A 74 -7.93 -5.92 -7.73
CA GLU A 74 -7.25 -6.80 -6.79
C GLU A 74 -6.86 -6.01 -5.55
N GLY A 75 -6.75 -6.66 -4.40
CA GLY A 75 -6.20 -6.03 -3.22
C GLY A 75 -7.04 -6.16 -1.96
N TYR A 76 -6.68 -5.32 -0.96
CA TYR A 76 -7.36 -5.28 0.33
C TYR A 76 -8.90 -5.18 0.17
N PRO A 77 -9.72 -5.96 0.94
CA PRO A 77 -9.35 -6.73 2.13
C PRO A 77 -8.90 -8.19 1.86
N ASP A 78 -8.58 -8.56 0.64
CA ASP A 78 -8.13 -9.90 0.34
C ASP A 78 -6.80 -10.22 1.07
N ALA A 79 -6.55 -11.51 1.34
CA ALA A 79 -5.38 -11.95 2.07
C ALA A 79 -4.07 -11.54 1.38
N GLY A 80 -3.11 -11.05 2.16
CA GLY A 80 -1.79 -10.66 1.68
C GLY A 80 -1.69 -9.21 1.16
N TYR A 81 -2.79 -8.45 1.17
CA TYR A 81 -2.80 -7.04 0.77
C TYR A 81 -2.85 -6.05 1.94
N SER A 82 -2.76 -6.53 3.18
CA SER A 82 -2.34 -5.74 4.33
C SER A 82 -0.84 -5.90 4.55
N GLN A 83 -0.14 -4.81 4.78
CA GLN A 83 1.31 -4.85 4.99
C GLN A 83 1.67 -5.60 6.28
N SER A 84 0.87 -5.45 7.35
CA SER A 84 1.02 -6.16 8.61
C SER A 84 0.94 -7.70 8.51
N GLN A 85 0.31 -8.23 7.47
CA GLN A 85 0.24 -9.67 7.21
C GLN A 85 1.52 -10.23 6.56
N ARG A 86 2.53 -9.40 6.32
CA ARG A 86 3.75 -9.78 5.60
C ARG A 86 5.02 -9.73 6.45
N ASN A 87 4.88 -9.61 7.77
CA ASN A 87 6.01 -9.47 8.68
C ASN A 87 7.03 -10.61 8.54
N GLU A 88 6.58 -11.86 8.44
CA GLU A 88 7.48 -13.01 8.22
C GLU A 88 8.37 -12.83 6.97
N LYS A 89 7.79 -12.32 5.89
CA LYS A 89 8.56 -12.06 4.66
C LYS A 89 9.54 -10.90 4.81
N TYR A 90 9.19 -9.91 5.60
CA TYR A 90 10.12 -8.80 5.90
C TYR A 90 11.28 -9.28 6.76
N ASP A 91 11.02 -10.14 7.75
CA ASP A 91 12.04 -10.73 8.60
C ASP A 91 13.00 -11.62 7.78
N GLU A 92 12.48 -12.46 6.90
CA GLU A 92 13.29 -13.28 5.98
C GLU A 92 14.23 -12.42 5.12
N VAL A 93 13.72 -11.33 4.54
CA VAL A 93 14.53 -10.43 3.70
C VAL A 93 15.51 -9.64 4.56
N PHE A 94 15.12 -9.20 5.75
CA PHE A 94 15.99 -8.52 6.69
C PHE A 94 17.20 -9.39 7.05
N ASP A 95 16.97 -10.65 7.42
CA ASP A 95 18.04 -11.60 7.75
C ASP A 95 18.94 -11.86 6.56
N LEU A 96 18.38 -12.00 5.37
CA LEU A 96 19.16 -12.15 4.14
C LEU A 96 20.09 -10.95 3.89
N LEU A 97 19.58 -9.75 4.05
CA LEU A 97 20.35 -8.51 3.86
C LEU A 97 21.42 -8.35 4.94
N LEU A 98 21.12 -8.71 6.17
CA LEU A 98 22.05 -8.70 7.29
C LEU A 98 23.24 -9.66 7.03
N HIS A 99 22.94 -10.89 6.61
CA HIS A 99 23.98 -11.89 6.27
C HIS A 99 24.86 -11.51 5.07
N ARG A 100 24.40 -10.56 4.26
CA ARG A 100 25.15 -10.05 3.10
C ARG A 100 25.88 -8.73 3.38
N ASP A 101 25.90 -8.28 4.62
CA ASP A 101 26.49 -7.00 5.04
C ASP A 101 25.91 -5.78 4.27
N LEU A 102 24.63 -5.87 3.88
CA LEU A 102 23.93 -4.81 3.16
C LEU A 102 23.09 -3.89 4.08
N LEU A 103 23.12 -4.14 5.39
CA LEU A 103 22.43 -3.32 6.40
C LEU A 103 23.46 -2.66 7.32
N TYR A 104 23.13 -1.44 7.74
CA TYR A 104 23.88 -0.73 8.76
C TYR A 104 22.90 -0.04 9.74
N PRO A 105 23.24 0.06 11.02
CA PRO A 105 22.40 0.73 12.00
C PRO A 105 22.31 2.23 11.72
N CYS A 106 21.09 2.78 11.83
CA CYS A 106 20.88 4.22 11.71
C CYS A 106 21.26 4.90 13.01
N LEU A 107 22.21 5.83 12.98
CA LEU A 107 22.70 6.57 14.17
C LEU A 107 21.61 7.44 14.83
N LEU A 108 20.56 7.82 14.11
CA LEU A 108 19.45 8.60 14.67
C LEU A 108 18.60 7.84 15.69
N TYR A 109 18.67 6.51 15.68
CA TYR A 109 17.92 5.63 16.59
C TYR A 109 18.80 4.97 17.67
N THR A 110 20.09 5.30 17.74
CA THR A 110 21.04 4.76 18.72
C THR A 110 21.28 5.69 19.90
N SER A 111 20.43 6.68 20.13
CA SER A 111 20.45 7.48 21.37
C SER A 111 19.91 6.62 22.52
N PRO A 112 20.63 6.57 23.67
CA PRO A 112 20.21 5.84 24.85
C PRO A 112 18.93 6.42 25.46
#